data_e669b4fe86d11e8446ac2463f5bb3f73
#
_entry.id   e669b4fe86d11e8446ac2463f5bb3f73
#
_cell.length_a   1.000
_cell.length_b   1.000
_cell.length_c   1.000
_cell.angle_alpha   90.00
_cell.angle_beta   90.00
_cell.angle_gamma   90.00
#
_symmetry.space_group_name_H-M   'P 1'
#
loop_
_entity.id
_entity.type
_entity.pdbx_description
1 polymer ?
#
loop_
_entity_poly.entity_id
_entity_poly.type
_entity_poly.pdbx_seq_one_letter_code
_entity_poly.pdbx_strand_id
1 'polypeptide(L)'
;MRLLITGASGFLGSALIPKLLQKGHKVYALSRHPPEARENLIPLVGDVTEPNLGLKEVPGDISAVHHLAAIHRLGDNQEKEIWSTNVTGTLNVITFCEQHGIKHLLFTSTAYTQGRNPYERSKALGEYMVKRGDIPQVTIFKPSIIMGTPQHFYPGHFSQFVSLLIKLHQRAELVRRRVEGTLRLPVIEPVFRMRVNPEGKLNLISIGDVADAMAGIEDAGTFWLTHPSPPTIQELVDWISEFIMVKIKIVADFEPTPVENMFQRMSRAFTPYLWGDNFPSQIPQANPITKEFIHNTIKQTLLS
;
A
#
# COMPACT_ATOMS: atom_id res chain seq x y z
N MET A 1 17.81 0.04 -20.50
CA MET A 1 16.83 1.07 -20.95
C MET A 1 17.05 2.37 -20.17
N ARG A 2 16.42 3.48 -20.59
CA ARG A 2 16.39 4.75 -19.88
C ARG A 2 14.98 4.99 -19.37
N LEU A 3 14.81 4.94 -18.08
CA LEU A 3 13.51 4.87 -17.43
C LEU A 3 13.24 6.16 -16.66
N LEU A 4 12.07 6.77 -16.84
CA LEU A 4 11.56 7.81 -15.96
C LEU A 4 10.69 7.15 -14.89
N ILE A 5 10.95 7.45 -13.62
CA ILE A 5 10.15 6.93 -12.49
C ILE A 5 9.51 8.10 -11.76
N THR A 6 8.19 8.21 -11.81
CA THR A 6 7.45 9.18 -10.98
C THR A 6 7.20 8.59 -9.60
N GLY A 7 7.20 9.41 -8.56
CA GLY A 7 7.10 8.92 -7.18
C GLY A 7 8.37 8.19 -6.71
N ALA A 8 9.52 8.55 -7.26
CA ALA A 8 10.82 7.91 -7.05
C ALA A 8 11.27 7.88 -5.58
N SER A 9 10.95 8.91 -4.78
CA SER A 9 11.26 8.96 -3.34
C SER A 9 10.22 8.26 -2.46
N GLY A 10 9.16 7.71 -3.05
CA GLY A 10 8.13 6.98 -2.33
C GLY A 10 8.59 5.57 -1.90
N PHE A 11 7.76 4.93 -1.08
CA PHE A 11 8.03 3.60 -0.54
C PHE A 11 8.38 2.55 -1.62
N LEU A 12 7.55 2.41 -2.65
CA LEU A 12 7.81 1.46 -3.74
C LEU A 12 8.97 1.92 -4.64
N GLY A 13 9.10 3.23 -4.90
CA GLY A 13 10.20 3.79 -5.70
C GLY A 13 11.56 3.50 -5.09
N SER A 14 11.69 3.65 -3.76
CA SER A 14 12.95 3.39 -3.04
C SER A 14 13.40 1.92 -3.12
N ALA A 15 12.48 0.98 -3.25
CA ALA A 15 12.78 -0.44 -3.41
C ALA A 15 13.00 -0.85 -4.87
N LEU A 16 12.26 -0.26 -5.81
CA LEU A 16 12.34 -0.61 -7.23
C LEU A 16 13.61 -0.04 -7.89
N ILE A 17 13.97 1.20 -7.61
CA ILE A 17 15.12 1.89 -8.23
C ILE A 17 16.42 1.08 -8.12
N PRO A 18 16.84 0.59 -6.94
CA PRO A 18 18.06 -0.21 -6.82
C PRO A 18 18.07 -1.43 -7.73
N LYS A 19 16.91 -2.11 -7.89
CA LYS A 19 16.80 -3.31 -8.73
C LYS A 19 16.92 -2.99 -10.23
N LEU A 20 16.34 -1.87 -10.66
CA LEU A 20 16.48 -1.40 -12.04
C LEU A 20 17.93 -0.98 -12.36
N LEU A 21 18.61 -0.31 -11.43
CA LEU A 21 20.02 0.03 -11.56
C LEU A 21 20.92 -1.22 -11.65
N GLN A 22 20.64 -2.24 -10.81
CA GLN A 22 21.36 -3.53 -10.86
C GLN A 22 21.20 -4.25 -12.22
N LYS A 23 20.07 -4.04 -12.90
CA LYS A 23 19.84 -4.53 -14.27
C LYS A 23 20.50 -3.67 -15.36
N GLY A 24 21.27 -2.65 -14.99
CA GLY A 24 21.98 -1.77 -15.93
C GLY A 24 21.09 -0.71 -16.57
N HIS A 25 19.90 -0.43 -16.02
CA HIS A 25 19.08 0.67 -16.51
C HIS A 25 19.59 2.02 -16.00
N LYS A 26 19.43 3.06 -16.81
CA LYS A 26 19.58 4.46 -16.39
C LYS A 26 18.23 4.95 -15.92
N VAL A 27 18.16 5.54 -14.72
CA VAL A 27 16.93 5.96 -14.07
C VAL A 27 16.90 7.47 -13.90
N TYR A 28 15.88 8.11 -14.43
CA TYR A 28 15.48 9.47 -14.14
C TYR A 28 14.44 9.42 -12.99
N ALA A 29 14.83 9.85 -11.80
CA ALA A 29 14.04 9.73 -10.58
C ALA A 29 13.24 11.00 -10.32
N LEU A 30 12.00 11.06 -10.77
CA LEU A 30 11.13 12.24 -10.63
C LEU A 30 10.30 12.19 -9.35
N SER A 31 10.46 13.21 -8.55
CA SER A 31 9.60 13.53 -7.40
C SER A 31 9.81 14.97 -6.93
N ARG A 32 8.97 15.45 -6.01
CA ARG A 32 9.13 16.78 -5.40
C ARG A 32 10.43 16.90 -4.60
N HIS A 33 10.88 15.79 -4.02
CA HIS A 33 12.13 15.64 -3.27
C HIS A 33 12.82 14.38 -3.77
N PRO A 34 13.54 14.43 -4.91
CA PRO A 34 14.14 13.23 -5.51
C PRO A 34 15.30 12.71 -4.65
N PRO A 35 15.65 11.42 -4.79
CA PRO A 35 16.83 10.86 -4.14
C PRO A 35 18.12 11.52 -4.67
N GLU A 36 19.21 11.40 -3.92
CA GLU A 36 20.50 11.92 -4.33
C GLU A 36 21.02 11.26 -5.62
N ALA A 37 21.75 12.05 -6.42
CA ALA A 37 22.37 11.57 -7.64
C ALA A 37 23.42 10.49 -7.35
N ARG A 38 23.45 9.47 -8.16
CA ARG A 38 24.53 8.46 -8.18
C ARG A 38 24.67 7.89 -9.57
N GLU A 39 25.61 6.97 -9.77
CA GLU A 39 25.82 6.34 -11.07
C GLU A 39 24.50 5.78 -11.63
N ASN A 40 24.17 6.14 -12.86
CA ASN A 40 22.93 5.79 -13.56
C ASN A 40 21.61 6.24 -12.87
N LEU A 41 21.66 7.04 -11.80
CA LEU A 41 20.49 7.63 -11.15
C LEU A 41 20.56 9.15 -11.24
N ILE A 42 19.64 9.75 -11.99
CA ILE A 42 19.57 11.19 -12.21
C ILE A 42 18.31 11.73 -11.53
N PRO A 43 18.46 12.56 -10.49
CA PRO A 43 17.30 13.17 -9.82
C PRO A 43 16.64 14.22 -10.73
N LEU A 44 15.32 14.22 -10.76
CA LEU A 44 14.49 15.25 -11.40
C LEU A 44 13.48 15.79 -10.40
N VAL A 45 13.54 17.10 -10.15
CA VAL A 45 12.52 17.78 -9.34
C VAL A 45 11.30 18.03 -10.22
N GLY A 46 10.14 17.51 -9.81
CA GLY A 46 8.91 17.64 -10.56
C GLY A 46 7.69 17.17 -9.77
N ASP A 47 6.50 17.47 -10.29
CA ASP A 47 5.22 17.09 -9.71
C ASP A 47 4.28 16.59 -10.80
N VAL A 48 3.71 15.41 -10.62
CA VAL A 48 2.77 14.82 -11.60
C VAL A 48 1.48 15.63 -11.72
N THR A 49 1.13 16.46 -10.75
CA THR A 49 -0.05 17.31 -10.81
C THR A 49 0.12 18.52 -11.75
N GLU A 50 1.37 18.80 -12.14
CA GLU A 50 1.70 19.91 -13.03
C GLU A 50 1.81 19.48 -14.49
N PRO A 51 1.50 20.36 -15.46
CA PRO A 51 1.76 20.12 -16.87
C PRO A 51 3.23 19.76 -17.10
N ASN A 52 3.49 18.87 -18.06
CA ASN A 52 4.84 18.36 -18.36
C ASN A 52 5.58 17.81 -17.12
N LEU A 53 4.82 17.32 -16.12
CA LEU A 53 5.32 16.81 -14.82
C LEU A 53 6.14 17.86 -14.04
N GLY A 54 5.93 19.15 -14.28
CA GLY A 54 6.69 20.25 -13.68
C GLY A 54 8.13 20.37 -14.21
N LEU A 55 8.51 19.64 -15.24
CA LEU A 55 9.85 19.68 -15.83
C LEU A 55 10.03 20.85 -16.78
N LYS A 56 11.10 21.63 -16.60
CA LYS A 56 11.53 22.69 -17.53
C LYS A 56 12.23 22.12 -18.75
N GLU A 57 13.06 21.09 -18.54
CA GLU A 57 13.78 20.37 -19.58
C GLU A 57 13.52 18.87 -19.42
N VAL A 58 13.16 18.21 -20.50
CA VAL A 58 12.85 16.79 -20.54
C VAL A 58 14.03 16.04 -21.17
N PRO A 59 14.59 15.02 -20.49
CA PRO A 59 15.61 14.18 -21.11
C PRO A 59 15.06 13.52 -22.39
N GLY A 60 15.73 13.76 -23.53
CA GLY A 60 15.26 13.31 -24.85
C GLY A 60 15.44 11.82 -25.12
N ASP A 61 15.97 11.06 -24.16
CA ASP A 61 16.33 9.65 -24.32
C ASP A 61 15.47 8.69 -23.47
N ILE A 62 14.35 9.14 -22.88
CA ILE A 62 13.47 8.30 -22.08
C ILE A 62 12.77 7.28 -22.97
N SER A 63 12.93 6.01 -22.65
CA SER A 63 12.33 4.88 -23.39
C SER A 63 11.03 4.35 -22.77
N ALA A 64 10.88 4.48 -21.45
CA ALA A 64 9.68 4.05 -20.73
C ALA A 64 9.47 4.86 -19.46
N VAL A 65 8.22 4.92 -18.99
CA VAL A 65 7.81 5.58 -17.74
C VAL A 65 7.22 4.56 -16.77
N HIS A 66 7.79 4.47 -15.56
CA HIS A 66 7.16 3.83 -14.41
C HIS A 66 6.39 4.86 -13.61
N HIS A 67 5.07 4.82 -13.66
CA HIS A 67 4.22 5.73 -12.91
C HIS A 67 3.83 5.14 -11.55
N LEU A 68 4.59 5.52 -10.50
CA LEU A 68 4.36 5.08 -9.10
C LEU A 68 3.71 6.17 -8.25
N ALA A 69 3.79 7.43 -8.66
CA ALA A 69 3.26 8.55 -7.89
C ALA A 69 1.76 8.37 -7.63
N ALA A 70 1.39 8.29 -6.36
CA ALA A 70 0.02 8.17 -5.92
C ALA A 70 -0.14 8.53 -4.44
N ILE A 71 -1.32 9.00 -4.07
CA ILE A 71 -1.77 9.08 -2.68
C ILE A 71 -2.64 7.86 -2.42
N HIS A 72 -2.27 7.04 -1.40
CA HIS A 72 -2.91 5.76 -1.08
C HIS A 72 -3.66 5.79 0.26
N ARG A 73 -4.26 6.93 0.63
CA ARG A 73 -5.03 7.07 1.87
C ARG A 73 -6.46 6.55 1.69
N LEU A 74 -6.96 5.79 2.66
CA LEU A 74 -8.28 5.15 2.60
C LEU A 74 -9.42 6.03 3.12
N GLY A 75 -9.12 7.13 3.84
CA GLY A 75 -10.12 8.03 4.42
C GLY A 75 -10.67 9.04 3.43
N ASP A 76 -11.93 9.45 3.64
CA ASP A 76 -12.64 10.38 2.76
C ASP A 76 -12.14 11.84 2.87
N ASN A 77 -11.42 12.19 3.93
CA ASN A 77 -11.04 13.58 4.23
C ASN A 77 -10.02 14.21 3.25
N GLN A 78 -9.50 13.43 2.29
CA GLN A 78 -8.47 13.87 1.34
C GLN A 78 -8.83 13.51 -0.11
N GLU A 79 -10.10 13.36 -0.40
CA GLU A 79 -10.58 12.98 -1.73
C GLU A 79 -10.03 13.92 -2.81
N LYS A 80 -10.04 15.24 -2.58
CA LYS A 80 -9.52 16.22 -3.53
C LYS A 80 -8.04 15.99 -3.88
N GLU A 81 -7.20 15.73 -2.88
CA GLU A 81 -5.76 15.46 -3.10
C GLU A 81 -5.56 14.12 -3.81
N ILE A 82 -6.35 13.10 -3.45
CA ILE A 82 -6.31 11.78 -4.12
C ILE A 82 -6.65 11.95 -5.60
N TRP A 83 -7.73 12.67 -5.93
CA TRP A 83 -8.13 12.90 -7.32
C TRP A 83 -7.10 13.72 -8.09
N SER A 84 -6.57 14.79 -7.51
CA SER A 84 -5.52 15.60 -8.12
C SER A 84 -4.29 14.76 -8.47
N THR A 85 -3.76 13.98 -7.51
CA THR A 85 -2.54 13.20 -7.74
C THR A 85 -2.79 11.95 -8.58
N ASN A 86 -3.83 11.16 -8.24
CA ASN A 86 -4.01 9.85 -8.85
C ASN A 86 -4.73 9.89 -10.20
N VAL A 87 -5.57 10.91 -10.45
CA VAL A 87 -6.32 11.02 -11.69
C VAL A 87 -5.69 12.08 -12.59
N THR A 88 -5.64 13.35 -12.15
CA THR A 88 -5.02 14.42 -12.96
C THR A 88 -3.54 14.13 -13.20
N GLY A 89 -2.82 13.66 -12.16
CA GLY A 89 -1.43 13.26 -12.30
C GLY A 89 -1.23 12.11 -13.31
N THR A 90 -2.11 11.11 -13.32
CA THR A 90 -2.05 10.02 -14.31
C THR A 90 -2.33 10.55 -15.72
N LEU A 91 -3.30 11.48 -15.88
CA LEU A 91 -3.57 12.13 -17.18
C LEU A 91 -2.34 12.89 -17.67
N ASN A 92 -1.70 13.66 -16.80
CA ASN A 92 -0.49 14.40 -17.15
C ASN A 92 0.66 13.46 -17.57
N VAL A 93 0.80 12.29 -16.92
CA VAL A 93 1.79 11.29 -17.33
C VAL A 93 1.47 10.68 -18.69
N ILE A 94 0.20 10.40 -18.99
CA ILE A 94 -0.23 9.92 -20.33
C ILE A 94 0.12 10.98 -21.38
N THR A 95 -0.33 12.22 -21.16
CA THR A 95 -0.04 13.36 -22.07
C THR A 95 1.46 13.56 -22.27
N PHE A 96 2.25 13.44 -21.19
CA PHE A 96 3.70 13.50 -21.28
C PHE A 96 4.28 12.39 -22.16
N CYS A 97 3.82 11.14 -22.01
CA CYS A 97 4.27 10.05 -22.85
C CYS A 97 3.94 10.28 -24.33
N GLU A 98 2.74 10.74 -24.63
CA GLU A 98 2.28 11.05 -25.99
C GLU A 98 3.11 12.17 -26.63
N GLN A 99 3.28 13.29 -25.93
CA GLN A 99 4.01 14.46 -26.42
C GLN A 99 5.50 14.19 -26.68
N HIS A 100 6.11 13.32 -25.87
CA HIS A 100 7.53 12.98 -26.01
C HIS A 100 7.79 11.67 -26.75
N GLY A 101 6.76 11.06 -27.32
CA GLY A 101 6.89 9.83 -28.13
C GLY A 101 7.36 8.62 -27.34
N ILE A 102 7.09 8.56 -26.04
CA ILE A 102 7.46 7.45 -25.15
C ILE A 102 6.60 6.24 -25.47
N LYS A 103 7.22 5.11 -25.70
CA LYS A 103 6.55 3.92 -26.24
C LYS A 103 5.97 2.99 -25.20
N HIS A 104 6.40 3.09 -23.94
CA HIS A 104 5.97 2.18 -22.89
C HIS A 104 5.64 2.92 -21.60
N LEU A 105 4.40 2.76 -21.12
CA LEU A 105 3.93 3.24 -19.82
C LEU A 105 3.67 2.04 -18.90
N LEU A 106 4.39 1.98 -17.78
CA LEU A 106 4.19 1.00 -16.72
C LEU A 106 3.46 1.70 -15.55
N PHE A 107 2.19 1.42 -15.44
CA PHE A 107 1.29 2.03 -14.45
C PHE A 107 1.11 1.16 -13.23
N THR A 108 1.38 1.70 -12.03
CA THR A 108 1.10 1.00 -10.78
C THR A 108 -0.30 1.31 -10.30
N SER A 109 -1.19 0.33 -10.43
CA SER A 109 -2.54 0.31 -9.90
C SER A 109 -2.58 -0.37 -8.52
N THR A 110 -3.63 -1.09 -8.23
CA THR A 110 -3.82 -1.93 -7.03
C THR A 110 -4.67 -3.14 -7.36
N ALA A 111 -4.54 -4.23 -6.61
CA ALA A 111 -5.46 -5.35 -6.69
C ALA A 111 -6.89 -4.95 -6.28
N TYR A 112 -7.00 -3.94 -5.43
CA TYR A 112 -8.25 -3.44 -4.87
C TYR A 112 -8.83 -2.32 -5.73
N THR A 113 -9.67 -2.66 -6.71
CA THR A 113 -10.31 -1.71 -7.64
C THR A 113 -11.85 -1.80 -7.61
N GLN A 114 -12.42 -2.29 -6.49
CA GLN A 114 -13.87 -2.46 -6.33
C GLN A 114 -14.61 -1.15 -6.05
N GLY A 115 -13.89 -0.04 -5.83
CA GLY A 115 -14.49 1.29 -5.64
C GLY A 115 -14.96 1.60 -4.21
N ARG A 116 -14.49 0.84 -3.22
CA ARG A 116 -14.88 0.95 -1.80
C ARG A 116 -14.54 2.29 -1.14
N ASN A 117 -13.57 2.99 -1.68
CA ASN A 117 -13.10 4.30 -1.21
C ASN A 117 -12.55 5.15 -2.36
N PRO A 118 -12.22 6.46 -2.12
CA PRO A 118 -11.69 7.34 -3.16
C PRO A 118 -10.40 6.83 -3.81
N TYR A 119 -9.52 6.20 -3.03
CA TYR A 119 -8.28 5.61 -3.55
C TYR A 119 -8.55 4.52 -4.58
N GLU A 120 -9.39 3.52 -4.25
CA GLU A 120 -9.74 2.45 -5.19
C GLU A 120 -10.40 2.99 -6.46
N ARG A 121 -11.33 3.95 -6.32
CA ARG A 121 -11.99 4.60 -7.47
C ARG A 121 -10.99 5.34 -8.36
N SER A 122 -10.05 6.07 -7.75
CA SER A 122 -9.03 6.81 -8.51
C SER A 122 -8.10 5.87 -9.28
N LYS A 123 -7.72 4.72 -8.69
CA LYS A 123 -6.87 3.73 -9.36
C LYS A 123 -7.61 3.00 -10.48
N ALA A 124 -8.89 2.63 -10.26
CA ALA A 124 -9.72 2.05 -11.31
C ALA A 124 -9.89 2.99 -12.51
N LEU A 125 -10.09 4.29 -12.26
CA LEU A 125 -10.15 5.29 -13.32
C LEU A 125 -8.79 5.46 -14.01
N GLY A 126 -7.68 5.44 -13.27
CA GLY A 126 -6.33 5.44 -13.83
C GLY A 126 -6.09 4.27 -14.78
N GLU A 127 -6.50 3.04 -14.42
CA GLU A 127 -6.42 1.88 -15.33
C GLU A 127 -7.23 2.10 -16.64
N TYR A 128 -8.42 2.68 -16.50
CA TYR A 128 -9.25 3.00 -17.66
C TYR A 128 -8.57 4.02 -18.59
N MET A 129 -7.95 5.05 -18.01
CA MET A 129 -7.30 6.13 -18.76
C MET A 129 -6.04 5.63 -19.48
N VAL A 130 -5.14 4.90 -18.80
CA VAL A 130 -3.90 4.41 -19.41
C VAL A 130 -4.14 3.42 -20.55
N LYS A 131 -5.24 2.65 -20.49
CA LYS A 131 -5.65 1.74 -21.57
C LYS A 131 -6.19 2.46 -22.80
N ARG A 132 -6.55 3.74 -22.70
CA ARG A 132 -7.12 4.57 -23.77
C ARG A 132 -6.16 5.62 -24.29
N GLY A 133 -5.04 5.86 -23.61
CA GLY A 133 -3.97 6.74 -24.12
C GLY A 133 -3.35 6.17 -25.40
N ASP A 134 -2.85 7.05 -26.25
CA ASP A 134 -2.14 6.68 -27.49
C ASP A 134 -0.68 6.28 -27.18
N ILE A 135 -0.52 5.23 -26.38
CA ILE A 135 0.78 4.70 -25.98
C ILE A 135 0.88 3.24 -26.46
N PRO A 136 1.88 2.89 -27.31
CA PRO A 136 1.98 1.58 -27.93
C PRO A 136 2.00 0.39 -26.98
N GLN A 137 2.63 0.56 -25.81
CA GLN A 137 2.74 -0.49 -24.80
C GLN A 137 2.31 0.04 -23.45
N VAL A 138 1.35 -0.66 -22.81
CA VAL A 138 0.89 -0.35 -21.46
C VAL A 138 1.01 -1.59 -20.60
N THR A 139 1.73 -1.46 -19.50
CA THR A 139 1.83 -2.47 -18.43
C THR A 139 1.12 -1.95 -17.20
N ILE A 140 0.19 -2.73 -16.65
CA ILE A 140 -0.53 -2.40 -15.41
C ILE A 140 -0.13 -3.38 -14.33
N PHE A 141 0.52 -2.89 -13.29
CA PHE A 141 0.82 -3.67 -12.09
C PHE A 141 -0.31 -3.51 -11.06
N LYS A 142 -0.79 -4.62 -10.57
CA LYS A 142 -1.87 -4.68 -9.55
C LYS A 142 -1.35 -5.32 -8.26
N PRO A 143 -0.53 -4.60 -7.47
CA PRO A 143 -0.10 -5.11 -6.18
C PRO A 143 -1.25 -5.17 -5.19
N SER A 144 -1.19 -6.15 -4.27
CA SER A 144 -2.02 -6.19 -3.07
C SER A 144 -1.49 -5.23 -1.98
N ILE A 145 -1.76 -5.49 -0.71
CA ILE A 145 -1.25 -4.66 0.39
C ILE A 145 0.25 -4.90 0.55
N ILE A 146 1.04 -3.91 0.13
CA ILE A 146 2.50 -4.00 0.20
C ILE A 146 2.96 -3.76 1.63
N MET A 147 3.70 -4.72 2.16
CA MET A 147 4.28 -4.70 3.49
C MET A 147 5.75 -4.30 3.44
N GLY A 148 6.16 -3.44 4.39
CA GLY A 148 7.58 -3.14 4.59
C GLY A 148 8.36 -4.33 5.11
N THR A 149 9.68 -4.26 4.94
CA THR A 149 10.64 -5.19 5.53
C THR A 149 11.52 -4.43 6.52
N PRO A 150 12.34 -5.10 7.35
CA PRO A 150 13.28 -4.40 8.24
C PRO A 150 14.20 -3.40 7.54
N GLN A 151 14.57 -3.67 6.28
CA GLN A 151 15.43 -2.81 5.46
C GLN A 151 14.66 -1.66 4.78
N HIS A 152 13.35 -1.85 4.56
CA HIS A 152 12.46 -0.87 3.95
C HIS A 152 11.18 -0.77 4.79
N PHE A 153 11.34 -0.22 6.00
CA PHE A 153 10.21 -0.06 6.90
C PHE A 153 9.24 1.00 6.39
N TYR A 154 7.97 0.68 6.45
CA TYR A 154 6.88 1.60 6.12
C TYR A 154 5.66 1.30 7.01
N PRO A 155 5.20 2.28 7.80
CA PRO A 155 3.99 2.14 8.61
C PRO A 155 2.75 2.27 7.73
N GLY A 156 2.50 1.25 6.89
CA GLY A 156 1.36 1.16 5.99
C GLY A 156 0.03 0.97 6.72
N HIS A 157 -1.03 0.76 5.98
CA HIS A 157 -2.39 0.63 6.52
C HIS A 157 -2.54 -0.51 7.52
N PHE A 158 -1.87 -1.64 7.30
CA PHE A 158 -1.86 -2.75 8.24
C PHE A 158 -1.30 -2.32 9.61
N SER A 159 -0.14 -1.67 9.61
CA SER A 159 0.49 -1.15 10.83
C SER A 159 -0.37 -0.10 11.54
N GLN A 160 -1.01 0.78 10.78
CA GLN A 160 -1.95 1.78 11.32
C GLN A 160 -3.15 1.12 12.00
N PHE A 161 -3.73 0.08 11.39
CA PHE A 161 -4.83 -0.69 11.96
C PHE A 161 -4.42 -1.36 13.29
N VAL A 162 -3.27 -2.03 13.32
CA VAL A 162 -2.75 -2.68 14.54
C VAL A 162 -2.42 -1.65 15.62
N SER A 163 -1.80 -0.52 15.28
CA SER A 163 -1.52 0.57 16.21
C SER A 163 -2.79 1.14 16.86
N LEU A 164 -3.86 1.28 16.07
CA LEU A 164 -5.16 1.70 16.60
C LEU A 164 -5.69 0.71 17.64
N LEU A 165 -5.64 -0.58 17.34
CA LEU A 165 -6.08 -1.63 18.26
C LEU A 165 -5.29 -1.59 19.58
N ILE A 166 -3.96 -1.47 19.50
CA ILE A 166 -3.08 -1.37 20.67
C ILE A 166 -3.42 -0.14 21.53
N LYS A 167 -3.55 1.03 20.92
CA LYS A 167 -3.86 2.29 21.62
C LYS A 167 -5.21 2.22 22.35
N LEU A 168 -6.22 1.65 21.72
CA LEU A 168 -7.53 1.50 22.33
C LEU A 168 -7.54 0.47 23.45
N HIS A 169 -6.82 -0.65 23.28
CA HIS A 169 -6.64 -1.65 24.34
C HIS A 169 -5.94 -1.04 25.58
N GLN A 170 -4.82 -0.34 25.38
CA GLN A 170 -4.12 0.33 26.49
C GLN A 170 -5.03 1.30 27.26
N ARG A 171 -5.86 2.06 26.55
CA ARG A 171 -6.84 2.95 27.20
C ARG A 171 -7.90 2.17 27.99
N ALA A 172 -8.44 1.10 27.40
CA ALA A 172 -9.41 0.24 28.09
C ALA A 172 -8.82 -0.38 29.35
N GLU A 173 -7.58 -0.84 29.28
CA GLU A 173 -6.86 -1.44 30.42
C GLU A 173 -6.59 -0.42 31.54
N LEU A 174 -6.23 0.81 31.22
CA LEU A 174 -6.09 1.89 32.19
C LEU A 174 -7.41 2.18 32.92
N VAL A 175 -8.53 2.20 32.20
CA VAL A 175 -9.85 2.37 32.81
C VAL A 175 -10.19 1.19 33.70
N ARG A 176 -9.98 -0.05 33.22
CA ARG A 176 -10.20 -1.27 33.98
C ARG A 176 -9.46 -1.23 35.32
N ARG A 177 -8.14 -0.98 35.32
CA ARG A 177 -7.32 -0.90 36.55
C ARG A 177 -7.81 0.17 37.52
N ARG A 178 -8.25 1.33 37.02
CA ARG A 178 -8.81 2.38 37.88
C ARG A 178 -10.11 1.94 38.55
N VAL A 179 -11.00 1.29 37.80
CA VAL A 179 -12.26 0.75 38.33
C VAL A 179 -12.02 -0.34 39.36
N GLU A 180 -11.10 -1.29 39.09
CA GLU A 180 -10.70 -2.33 40.04
C GLU A 180 -10.15 -1.73 41.36
N GLY A 181 -9.27 -0.73 41.23
CA GLY A 181 -8.72 -0.04 42.40
C GLY A 181 -9.79 0.69 43.24
N THR A 182 -10.81 1.25 42.57
CA THR A 182 -11.91 1.95 43.26
C THR A 182 -12.91 0.98 43.90
N LEU A 183 -13.31 -0.06 43.16
CA LEU A 183 -14.33 -1.02 43.63
C LEU A 183 -13.73 -2.12 44.51
N ARG A 184 -12.41 -2.31 44.49
CA ARG A 184 -11.68 -3.43 45.14
C ARG A 184 -12.21 -4.82 44.72
N LEU A 185 -12.71 -4.90 43.49
CA LEU A 185 -13.23 -6.12 42.88
C LEU A 185 -12.56 -6.31 41.51
N PRO A 186 -12.26 -7.57 41.13
CA PRO A 186 -11.71 -7.85 39.80
C PRO A 186 -12.73 -7.49 38.73
N VAL A 187 -12.27 -6.79 37.68
CA VAL A 187 -13.07 -6.46 36.50
C VAL A 187 -12.60 -7.35 35.35
N ILE A 188 -13.54 -7.84 34.55
CA ILE A 188 -13.25 -8.71 33.41
C ILE A 188 -12.28 -8.01 32.46
N GLU A 189 -11.25 -8.74 32.01
CA GLU A 189 -10.31 -8.26 31.01
C GLU A 189 -11.03 -7.81 29.73
N PRO A 190 -10.63 -6.68 29.12
CA PRO A 190 -11.24 -6.23 27.89
C PRO A 190 -10.96 -7.24 26.76
N VAL A 191 -12.02 -7.66 26.09
CA VAL A 191 -11.98 -8.50 24.91
C VAL A 191 -12.45 -7.63 23.75
N PHE A 192 -11.67 -7.60 22.66
CA PHE A 192 -12.10 -6.93 21.42
C PHE A 192 -12.83 -7.94 20.53
N ARG A 193 -14.12 -7.70 20.30
CA ARG A 193 -14.90 -8.52 19.39
C ARG A 193 -14.95 -7.86 18.02
N MET A 194 -14.77 -8.67 16.99
CA MET A 194 -14.77 -8.21 15.59
C MET A 194 -15.75 -9.06 14.78
N ARG A 195 -16.54 -8.39 13.94
CA ARG A 195 -17.39 -9.03 12.95
C ARG A 195 -16.68 -9.02 11.60
N VAL A 196 -16.03 -10.12 11.27
CA VAL A 196 -15.22 -10.30 10.06
C VAL A 196 -15.36 -11.74 9.57
N ASN A 197 -14.90 -12.02 8.35
CA ASN A 197 -14.86 -13.40 7.85
C ASN A 197 -13.55 -14.09 8.29
N PRO A 198 -13.55 -15.07 9.22
CA PRO A 198 -12.34 -15.72 9.69
C PRO A 198 -11.57 -16.45 8.57
N GLU A 199 -12.30 -17.04 7.61
CA GLU A 199 -11.74 -17.77 6.45
C GLU A 199 -11.35 -16.84 5.29
N GLY A 200 -11.74 -15.56 5.38
CA GLY A 200 -11.33 -14.54 4.42
C GLY A 200 -9.82 -14.37 4.41
N LYS A 201 -9.26 -14.06 3.25
CA LYS A 201 -7.81 -13.87 3.10
C LYS A 201 -7.48 -12.39 2.97
N LEU A 202 -6.55 -11.90 3.79
CA LEU A 202 -5.98 -10.57 3.60
C LEU A 202 -4.68 -10.69 2.81
N ASN A 203 -4.73 -10.26 1.55
CA ASN A 203 -3.57 -10.42 0.68
C ASN A 203 -2.49 -9.37 1.03
N LEU A 204 -1.49 -9.81 1.76
CA LEU A 204 -0.29 -9.08 2.15
C LEU A 204 0.88 -9.59 1.32
N ILE A 205 1.74 -8.70 0.81
CA ILE A 205 2.92 -9.07 0.04
C ILE A 205 4.12 -8.20 0.42
N SER A 206 5.33 -8.75 0.41
CA SER A 206 6.52 -7.98 0.74
C SER A 206 6.87 -6.97 -0.37
N ILE A 207 7.41 -5.82 0.01
CA ILE A 207 7.90 -4.82 -0.94
C ILE A 207 9.01 -5.38 -1.84
N GLY A 208 9.81 -6.30 -1.31
CA GLY A 208 10.87 -6.96 -2.06
C GLY A 208 10.31 -7.76 -3.24
N ASP A 209 9.30 -8.62 -2.99
CA ASP A 209 8.66 -9.43 -4.02
C ASP A 209 8.01 -8.58 -5.11
N VAL A 210 7.33 -7.49 -4.71
CA VAL A 210 6.71 -6.55 -5.66
C VAL A 210 7.76 -5.86 -6.52
N ALA A 211 8.82 -5.35 -5.89
CA ALA A 211 9.89 -4.64 -6.63
C ALA A 211 10.68 -5.59 -7.56
N ASP A 212 10.92 -6.84 -7.16
CA ASP A 212 11.55 -7.86 -8.00
C ASP A 212 10.68 -8.19 -9.21
N ALA A 213 9.40 -8.42 -9.00
CA ALA A 213 8.45 -8.68 -10.07
C ALA A 213 8.36 -7.50 -11.05
N MET A 214 8.22 -6.26 -10.56
CA MET A 214 8.15 -5.06 -11.39
C MET A 214 9.44 -4.83 -12.19
N ALA A 215 10.59 -5.10 -11.61
CA ALA A 215 11.87 -5.00 -12.31
C ALA A 215 12.07 -6.12 -13.36
N GLY A 216 11.35 -7.23 -13.23
CA GLY A 216 11.44 -8.38 -14.14
C GLY A 216 10.45 -8.35 -15.30
N ILE A 217 9.33 -7.61 -15.19
CA ILE A 217 8.26 -7.59 -16.19
C ILE A 217 8.47 -6.41 -17.14
N GLU A 218 8.75 -6.71 -18.40
CA GLU A 218 8.92 -5.73 -19.47
C GLU A 218 7.76 -5.80 -20.51
N ASP A 219 6.94 -6.84 -20.44
CA ASP A 219 5.83 -7.05 -21.38
C ASP A 219 4.64 -6.14 -21.10
N ALA A 220 3.93 -5.78 -22.18
CA ALA A 220 2.64 -5.11 -22.05
C ALA A 220 1.56 -6.08 -21.50
N GLY A 221 0.67 -5.59 -20.67
CA GLY A 221 -0.39 -6.40 -20.08
C GLY A 221 -0.80 -5.98 -18.67
N THR A 222 -1.63 -6.79 -18.04
CA THR A 222 -2.04 -6.59 -16.64
C THR A 222 -1.49 -7.71 -15.76
N PHE A 223 -0.72 -7.35 -14.75
CA PHE A 223 -0.01 -8.27 -13.87
C PHE A 223 -0.43 -8.09 -12.42
N TRP A 224 -0.97 -9.17 -11.83
CA TRP A 224 -1.39 -9.20 -10.44
C TRP A 224 -0.19 -9.55 -9.56
N LEU A 225 0.33 -8.56 -8.87
CA LEU A 225 1.46 -8.71 -7.96
C LEU A 225 0.95 -8.95 -6.55
N THR A 226 0.36 -10.10 -6.33
CA THR A 226 -0.32 -10.51 -5.12
C THR A 226 0.35 -11.74 -4.54
N HIS A 227 0.21 -11.97 -3.25
CA HIS A 227 0.75 -13.19 -2.62
C HIS A 227 -0.08 -14.41 -3.04
N PRO A 228 0.55 -15.50 -3.55
CA PRO A 228 -0.20 -16.68 -4.02
C PRO A 228 -0.91 -17.44 -2.90
N SER A 229 -0.40 -17.37 -1.67
CA SER A 229 -0.95 -18.04 -0.49
C SER A 229 -1.00 -17.07 0.70
N PRO A 230 -1.90 -16.07 0.68
CA PRO A 230 -1.99 -15.10 1.78
C PRO A 230 -2.62 -15.72 3.03
N PRO A 231 -2.28 -15.20 4.23
CA PRO A 231 -2.87 -15.65 5.48
C PRO A 231 -4.37 -15.35 5.55
N THR A 232 -5.09 -16.17 6.30
CA THR A 232 -6.48 -15.93 6.67
C THR A 232 -6.60 -14.81 7.70
N ILE A 233 -7.78 -14.22 7.81
CA ILE A 233 -8.08 -13.23 8.85
C ILE A 233 -7.92 -13.85 10.24
N GLN A 234 -8.32 -15.14 10.42
CA GLN A 234 -8.16 -15.83 11.68
C GLN A 234 -6.68 -15.95 12.07
N GLU A 235 -5.82 -16.41 11.16
CA GLU A 235 -4.38 -16.51 11.43
C GLU A 235 -3.78 -15.15 11.82
N LEU A 236 -4.14 -14.07 11.12
CA LEU A 236 -3.67 -12.73 11.44
C LEU A 236 -4.16 -12.26 12.82
N VAL A 237 -5.42 -12.51 13.15
CA VAL A 237 -5.99 -12.19 14.47
C VAL A 237 -5.25 -12.94 15.58
N ASP A 238 -4.96 -14.23 15.40
CA ASP A 238 -4.26 -15.04 16.36
C ASP A 238 -2.81 -14.54 16.57
N TRP A 239 -2.09 -14.27 15.47
CA TRP A 239 -0.71 -13.75 15.53
C TRP A 239 -0.63 -12.36 16.18
N ILE A 240 -1.57 -11.47 15.84
CA ILE A 240 -1.65 -10.14 16.47
C ILE A 240 -1.99 -10.27 17.94
N SER A 241 -3.01 -11.06 18.30
CA SER A 241 -3.45 -11.26 19.68
C SER A 241 -2.33 -11.76 20.58
N GLU A 242 -1.55 -12.73 20.10
CA GLU A 242 -0.41 -13.29 20.82
C GLU A 242 0.68 -12.23 21.06
N PHE A 243 1.03 -11.45 20.03
CA PHE A 243 2.09 -10.45 20.14
C PHE A 243 1.73 -9.28 21.07
N ILE A 244 0.53 -8.74 20.94
CA ILE A 244 0.10 -7.56 21.71
C ILE A 244 -0.57 -7.95 23.04
N MET A 245 -0.72 -9.24 23.32
CA MET A 245 -1.38 -9.78 24.53
C MET A 245 -2.80 -9.26 24.71
N VAL A 246 -3.53 -9.04 23.62
CA VAL A 246 -4.91 -8.58 23.61
C VAL A 246 -5.82 -9.72 23.18
N LYS A 247 -6.87 -9.98 23.96
CA LYS A 247 -7.89 -10.96 23.56
C LYS A 247 -8.76 -10.39 22.45
N ILE A 248 -8.57 -10.88 21.22
CA ILE A 248 -9.43 -10.57 20.08
C ILE A 248 -10.30 -11.80 19.80
N LYS A 249 -11.59 -11.60 19.59
CA LYS A 249 -12.53 -12.67 19.23
C LYS A 249 -13.30 -12.30 17.97
N ILE A 250 -13.31 -13.20 17.00
CA ILE A 250 -14.20 -13.10 15.85
C ILE A 250 -15.55 -13.69 16.27
N VAL A 251 -16.60 -12.92 16.05
CA VAL A 251 -17.98 -13.29 16.42
C VAL A 251 -18.94 -12.90 15.29
N ALA A 252 -20.00 -13.66 15.13
CA ALA A 252 -20.98 -13.43 14.06
C ALA A 252 -21.78 -12.13 14.29
N ASP A 253 -22.17 -11.89 15.55
CA ASP A 253 -22.90 -10.69 15.95
C ASP A 253 -22.67 -10.36 17.42
N PHE A 254 -22.77 -9.08 17.77
CA PHE A 254 -22.63 -8.61 19.16
C PHE A 254 -23.08 -7.15 19.30
N GLU A 255 -23.51 -6.79 20.49
CA GLU A 255 -23.67 -5.39 20.87
C GLU A 255 -22.32 -4.82 21.31
N PRO A 256 -21.78 -3.83 20.58
CA PRO A 256 -20.44 -3.33 20.85
C PRO A 256 -20.40 -2.48 22.12
N THR A 257 -19.37 -2.66 22.92
CA THR A 257 -19.02 -1.77 24.03
C THR A 257 -18.62 -0.38 23.52
N PRO A 258 -18.56 0.66 24.36
CA PRO A 258 -18.10 1.99 23.95
C PRO A 258 -16.71 1.98 23.28
N VAL A 259 -15.78 1.12 23.75
CA VAL A 259 -14.44 0.98 23.19
C VAL A 259 -14.47 0.28 21.83
N GLU A 260 -15.27 -0.78 21.69
CA GLU A 260 -15.46 -1.47 20.40
C GLU A 260 -16.16 -0.56 19.38
N ASN A 261 -17.15 0.24 19.80
CA ASN A 261 -17.78 1.25 18.95
C ASN A 261 -16.77 2.31 18.47
N MET A 262 -15.86 2.74 19.35
CA MET A 262 -14.79 3.67 18.98
C MET A 262 -13.85 3.01 17.96
N PHE A 263 -13.44 1.75 18.19
CA PHE A 263 -12.61 0.99 17.28
C PHE A 263 -13.28 0.85 15.90
N GLN A 264 -14.54 0.43 15.84
CA GLN A 264 -15.28 0.28 14.59
C GLN A 264 -15.35 1.59 13.78
N ARG A 265 -15.59 2.73 14.45
CA ARG A 265 -15.60 4.04 13.79
C ARG A 265 -14.24 4.44 13.25
N MET A 266 -13.18 4.25 14.04
CA MET A 266 -11.83 4.62 13.64
C MET A 266 -11.22 3.67 12.60
N SER A 267 -11.61 2.40 12.61
CA SER A 267 -11.18 1.37 11.66
C SER A 267 -12.08 1.23 10.43
N ARG A 268 -13.13 2.06 10.30
CA ARG A 268 -14.15 1.95 9.23
C ARG A 268 -13.55 1.81 7.83
N ALA A 269 -12.47 2.53 7.55
CA ALA A 269 -11.80 2.49 6.26
C ALA A 269 -11.13 1.12 5.95
N PHE A 270 -10.82 0.34 6.99
CA PHE A 270 -10.19 -0.99 6.87
C PHE A 270 -11.21 -2.14 6.87
N THR A 271 -12.40 -1.91 7.42
CA THR A 271 -13.43 -2.96 7.60
C THR A 271 -13.75 -3.72 6.31
N PRO A 272 -13.89 -3.10 5.12
CA PRO A 272 -14.19 -3.83 3.89
C PRO A 272 -13.15 -4.90 3.53
N TYR A 273 -11.90 -4.72 3.92
CA TYR A 273 -10.79 -5.64 3.62
C TYR A 273 -10.79 -6.88 4.53
N LEU A 274 -11.44 -6.79 5.69
CA LEU A 274 -11.51 -7.86 6.68
C LEU A 274 -12.55 -8.94 6.34
N TRP A 275 -13.25 -8.82 5.20
CA TRP A 275 -14.11 -9.87 4.66
C TRP A 275 -13.35 -10.81 3.73
N GLY A 276 -12.14 -10.42 3.34
CA GLY A 276 -11.28 -11.17 2.44
C GLY A 276 -11.60 -10.91 0.96
N ASP A 277 -10.53 -10.94 0.17
CA ASP A 277 -10.60 -10.86 -1.28
C ASP A 277 -9.72 -11.96 -1.88
N ASN A 278 -10.17 -12.59 -2.95
CA ASN A 278 -9.39 -13.55 -3.72
C ASN A 278 -8.85 -12.89 -4.99
N PHE A 279 -7.54 -12.91 -5.15
CA PHE A 279 -6.88 -12.38 -6.34
C PHE A 279 -6.07 -13.46 -7.04
N PRO A 280 -5.98 -13.43 -8.39
CA PRO A 280 -4.95 -14.20 -9.09
C PRO A 280 -3.56 -13.70 -8.71
N SER A 281 -2.52 -14.49 -8.95
CA SER A 281 -1.13 -14.07 -8.75
C SER A 281 -0.28 -14.47 -9.94
N GLN A 282 0.57 -13.55 -10.42
CA GLN A 282 1.66 -13.81 -11.34
C GLN A 282 3.03 -13.84 -10.64
N ILE A 283 3.04 -13.85 -9.30
CA ILE A 283 4.27 -14.08 -8.53
C ILE A 283 4.28 -15.57 -8.13
N PRO A 284 5.06 -16.42 -8.80
CA PRO A 284 5.01 -17.86 -8.57
C PRO A 284 5.57 -18.26 -7.19
N GLN A 285 6.53 -17.49 -6.69
CA GLN A 285 7.15 -17.69 -5.39
C GLN A 285 7.31 -16.34 -4.69
N ALA A 286 6.47 -16.09 -3.69
CA ALA A 286 6.59 -14.93 -2.81
C ALA A 286 7.18 -15.35 -1.47
N ASN A 287 7.90 -14.43 -0.82
CA ASN A 287 8.35 -14.66 0.55
C ASN A 287 7.14 -14.86 1.47
N PRO A 288 7.12 -15.93 2.30
CA PRO A 288 5.95 -16.24 3.09
C PRO A 288 5.64 -15.13 4.12
N ILE A 289 4.38 -14.79 4.24
CA ILE A 289 3.89 -13.91 5.32
C ILE A 289 3.70 -14.79 6.55
N THR A 290 4.71 -14.82 7.39
CA THR A 290 4.73 -15.66 8.60
C THR A 290 4.33 -14.86 9.84
N LYS A 291 4.00 -15.55 10.92
CA LYS A 291 3.81 -14.98 12.26
C LYS A 291 5.00 -14.10 12.66
N GLU A 292 6.22 -14.56 12.45
CA GLU A 292 7.43 -13.79 12.76
C GLU A 292 7.53 -12.50 11.95
N PHE A 293 7.19 -12.55 10.64
CA PHE A 293 7.13 -11.38 9.78
C PHE A 293 6.14 -10.34 10.32
N ILE A 294 4.94 -10.77 10.72
CA ILE A 294 3.91 -9.89 11.29
C ILE A 294 4.37 -9.30 12.63
N HIS A 295 4.95 -10.12 13.53
CA HIS A 295 5.47 -9.65 14.80
C HIS A 295 6.58 -8.60 14.64
N ASN A 296 7.52 -8.81 13.71
CA ASN A 296 8.58 -7.86 13.41
C ASN A 296 8.00 -6.53 12.85
N THR A 297 7.02 -6.60 11.98
CA THR A 297 6.34 -5.41 11.45
C THR A 297 5.66 -4.62 12.58
N ILE A 298 4.95 -5.29 13.48
CA ILE A 298 4.30 -4.64 14.63
C ILE A 298 5.33 -4.01 15.57
N LYS A 299 6.41 -4.74 15.87
CA LYS A 299 7.50 -4.24 16.72
C LYS A 299 8.12 -2.96 16.17
N GLN A 300 8.43 -2.92 14.88
CA GLN A 300 8.96 -1.73 14.21
C GLN A 300 7.96 -0.56 14.25
N THR A 301 6.68 -0.85 14.04
CA THR A 301 5.61 0.16 14.11
C THR A 301 5.48 0.79 15.50
N LEU A 302 5.74 0.03 16.57
CA LEU A 302 5.69 0.55 17.95
C LEU A 302 6.92 1.36 18.35
N LEU A 303 8.04 1.20 17.62
CA LEU A 303 9.29 1.92 17.85
C LEU A 303 9.42 3.20 17.02
N SER A 304 8.59 3.37 15.98
CA SER A 304 8.56 4.53 15.08
C SER A 304 7.55 5.59 15.54
#